data_7d419d18921fdf2a51e18548ccdefc98
#
_entry.id   7d419d18921fdf2a51e18548ccdefc98
#
_cell.length_a   1.000
_cell.length_b   1.000
_cell.length_c   1.000
_cell.angle_alpha   90.00
_cell.angle_beta   90.00
_cell.angle_gamma   90.00
#
_symmetry.space_group_name_H-M   'P 1'
#
loop_
_entity.id
_entity.type
_entity.pdbx_description
1 polymer ?
#
loop_
_entity_poly.entity_id
_entity_poly.type
_entity_poly.pdbx_seq_one_letter_code
_entity_poly.pdbx_strand_id
1 'polypeptide(L)'
;MRKILALALCLLNALIPLTVRAEAVPDAALAWMPVDAAYLEEADGTLTYQAAGMLWTLTLDSAGNAVSLRGAGEAAGSLQTRAEAEAALLARDEAALILRVEEGESAARLYFVATTAAGWAEFAATGELAAGELAFGQFLANGQLTFAGASQVLRILRPDAQLDGMDLDDDDGMLVYEGDAYLDGQEYEFQLDAHTGRLLEWERD
;
A
#
# COMPACT_ATOMS: atom_id res chain seq x y z
N MET A 1 1.92 -51.67 -20.91
CA MET A 1 1.30 -50.52 -21.54
C MET A 1 0.39 -49.78 -20.56
N ARG A 2 0.92 -49.26 -19.42
CA ARG A 2 0.12 -48.58 -18.38
C ARG A 2 0.84 -47.37 -17.73
N LYS A 3 1.87 -46.79 -18.37
CA LYS A 3 2.68 -45.67 -17.82
C LYS A 3 2.66 -44.37 -18.65
N ILE A 4 1.83 -44.25 -19.68
CA ILE A 4 1.79 -43.07 -20.57
C ILE A 4 0.53 -42.18 -20.30
N LEU A 5 -0.40 -42.62 -19.45
CA LEU A 5 -1.68 -41.90 -19.24
C LEU A 5 -1.63 -40.86 -18.07
N ALA A 6 -0.55 -40.86 -17.29
CA ALA A 6 -0.45 -39.94 -16.14
C ALA A 6 0.23 -38.60 -16.45
N LEU A 7 0.87 -38.46 -17.62
CA LEU A 7 1.56 -37.21 -17.99
C LEU A 7 0.70 -36.23 -18.81
N ALA A 8 -0.44 -36.70 -19.34
CA ALA A 8 -1.32 -35.87 -20.14
C ALA A 8 -2.36 -35.09 -19.32
N LEU A 9 -2.54 -35.41 -18.04
CA LEU A 9 -3.52 -34.75 -17.18
C LEU A 9 -2.97 -33.53 -16.44
N CYS A 10 -1.65 -33.39 -16.34
CA CYS A 10 -1.01 -32.21 -15.71
C CYS A 10 -0.83 -31.03 -16.68
N LEU A 11 -0.96 -31.22 -17.97
CA LEU A 11 -0.79 -30.17 -18.99
C LEU A 11 -2.12 -29.51 -19.43
N LEU A 12 -3.25 -30.03 -18.96
CA LEU A 12 -4.57 -29.47 -19.34
C LEU A 12 -5.10 -28.43 -18.34
N ASN A 13 -4.47 -28.26 -17.17
CA ASN A 13 -4.80 -27.21 -16.22
C ASN A 13 -4.04 -25.88 -16.43
N ALA A 14 -3.16 -25.81 -17.40
CA ALA A 14 -2.33 -24.63 -17.69
C ALA A 14 -2.93 -23.67 -18.73
N LEU A 15 -4.18 -23.90 -19.16
CA LEU A 15 -4.89 -23.05 -20.12
C LEU A 15 -6.30 -22.69 -19.63
N ILE A 16 -6.42 -22.30 -18.36
CA ILE A 16 -7.56 -21.48 -17.95
C ILE A 16 -7.18 -20.06 -18.41
N PRO A 17 -7.93 -19.47 -19.36
CA PRO A 17 -7.56 -18.18 -19.89
C PRO A 17 -7.50 -17.16 -18.74
N LEU A 18 -6.38 -16.45 -18.65
CA LEU A 18 -6.13 -15.32 -17.72
C LEU A 18 -7.25 -14.26 -17.72
N THR A 19 -8.16 -14.30 -18.68
CA THR A 19 -9.25 -13.33 -18.88
C THR A 19 -10.43 -13.46 -17.92
N VAL A 20 -10.53 -14.55 -17.13
CA VAL A 20 -11.73 -14.82 -16.32
C VAL A 20 -11.65 -14.22 -14.92
N ARG A 21 -10.50 -13.71 -14.45
CA ARG A 21 -10.34 -13.20 -13.09
C ARG A 21 -9.78 -11.80 -12.93
N ALA A 22 -9.60 -11.03 -14.00
CA ALA A 22 -9.42 -9.59 -13.89
C ALA A 22 -10.65 -8.91 -13.24
N GLU A 23 -11.83 -9.55 -13.33
CA GLU A 23 -13.08 -9.09 -12.68
C GLU A 23 -13.09 -9.25 -11.15
N ALA A 24 -12.14 -9.98 -10.56
CA ALA A 24 -12.09 -10.22 -9.12
C ALA A 24 -11.18 -9.24 -8.35
N VAL A 25 -10.38 -8.44 -9.07
CA VAL A 25 -9.51 -7.44 -8.43
C VAL A 25 -10.28 -6.11 -8.34
N PRO A 26 -10.53 -5.59 -7.12
CA PRO A 26 -11.17 -4.29 -6.96
C PRO A 26 -10.39 -3.17 -7.65
N ASP A 27 -11.09 -2.20 -8.24
CA ASP A 27 -10.50 -1.08 -8.98
C ASP A 27 -9.42 -0.34 -8.18
N ALA A 28 -9.63 -0.18 -6.87
CA ALA A 28 -8.68 0.45 -5.97
C ALA A 28 -7.32 -0.27 -5.92
N ALA A 29 -7.32 -1.60 -6.01
CA ALA A 29 -6.09 -2.40 -6.02
C ALA A 29 -5.49 -2.51 -7.41
N LEU A 30 -6.32 -2.48 -8.47
CA LEU A 30 -5.87 -2.64 -9.85
C LEU A 30 -4.84 -1.58 -10.25
N ALA A 31 -5.01 -0.35 -9.78
CA ALA A 31 -4.08 0.75 -10.05
C ALA A 31 -2.67 0.53 -9.45
N TRP A 32 -2.58 -0.36 -8.46
CA TRP A 32 -1.34 -0.66 -7.72
C TRP A 32 -0.74 -2.02 -8.06
N MET A 33 -1.50 -2.91 -8.70
CA MET A 33 -0.99 -4.21 -9.14
C MET A 33 0.04 -4.03 -10.25
N PRO A 34 1.12 -4.84 -10.28
CA PRO A 34 2.00 -4.94 -11.44
C PRO A 34 1.20 -5.38 -12.69
N VAL A 35 1.51 -4.78 -13.85
CA VAL A 35 0.75 -4.99 -15.10
C VAL A 35 0.77 -6.47 -15.57
N ASP A 36 1.85 -7.18 -15.31
CA ASP A 36 2.07 -8.58 -15.70
C ASP A 36 1.73 -9.57 -14.59
N ALA A 37 0.99 -9.15 -13.56
CA ALA A 37 0.63 -9.99 -12.43
C ALA A 37 -0.22 -11.18 -12.87
N ALA A 38 0.35 -12.38 -12.79
CA ALA A 38 -0.31 -13.63 -13.09
C ALA A 38 -0.97 -14.18 -11.82
N TYR A 39 -2.29 -14.39 -11.88
CA TYR A 39 -3.04 -15.02 -10.80
C TYR A 39 -2.58 -16.47 -10.57
N LEU A 40 -2.39 -16.86 -9.32
CA LEU A 40 -2.00 -18.20 -8.92
C LEU A 40 -3.15 -18.93 -8.20
N GLU A 41 -3.65 -18.35 -7.10
CA GLU A 41 -4.62 -19.02 -6.23
C GLU A 41 -5.45 -18.03 -5.40
N GLU A 42 -6.55 -18.56 -4.82
CA GLU A 42 -7.37 -17.86 -3.84
C GLU A 42 -7.61 -18.78 -2.64
N ALA A 43 -7.38 -18.25 -1.45
CA ALA A 43 -7.68 -18.93 -0.20
C ALA A 43 -8.10 -17.90 0.87
N ASP A 44 -9.20 -18.17 1.56
CA ASP A 44 -9.67 -17.40 2.72
C ASP A 44 -9.73 -15.87 2.49
N GLY A 45 -10.27 -15.44 1.34
CA GLY A 45 -10.36 -14.02 0.99
C GLY A 45 -9.03 -13.38 0.57
N THR A 46 -8.03 -14.21 0.29
CA THR A 46 -6.71 -13.78 -0.15
C THR A 46 -6.45 -14.27 -1.56
N LEU A 47 -6.10 -13.35 -2.46
CA LEU A 47 -5.71 -13.63 -3.83
C LEU A 47 -4.18 -13.54 -3.95
N THR A 48 -3.56 -14.58 -4.48
CA THR A 48 -2.11 -14.62 -4.71
C THR A 48 -1.80 -14.46 -6.18
N TYR A 49 -0.84 -13.59 -6.48
CA TYR A 49 -0.35 -13.30 -7.83
C TYR A 49 1.16 -13.44 -7.89
N GLN A 50 1.69 -13.64 -9.09
CA GLN A 50 3.13 -13.60 -9.36
C GLN A 50 3.42 -12.53 -10.41
N ALA A 51 4.36 -11.63 -10.12
CA ALA A 51 4.86 -10.65 -11.05
C ALA A 51 6.33 -10.32 -10.74
N ALA A 52 7.15 -10.12 -11.76
CA ALA A 52 8.56 -9.70 -11.64
C ALA A 52 9.40 -10.56 -10.66
N GLY A 53 9.09 -11.85 -10.52
CA GLY A 53 9.77 -12.76 -9.60
C GLY A 53 9.28 -12.74 -8.15
N MET A 54 8.33 -11.85 -7.83
CA MET A 54 7.73 -11.71 -6.50
C MET A 54 6.35 -12.36 -6.42
N LEU A 55 5.98 -12.77 -5.21
CA LEU A 55 4.61 -13.12 -4.87
C LEU A 55 3.89 -11.89 -4.31
N TRP A 56 2.71 -11.63 -4.84
CA TRP A 56 1.83 -10.55 -4.41
C TRP A 56 0.58 -11.14 -3.80
N THR A 57 0.26 -10.68 -2.61
CA THR A 57 -0.91 -11.12 -1.84
C THR A 57 -1.86 -9.95 -1.69
N LEU A 58 -3.05 -10.07 -2.28
CA LEU A 58 -4.16 -9.13 -2.15
C LEU A 58 -5.19 -9.71 -1.19
N THR A 59 -5.42 -9.04 -0.07
CA THR A 59 -6.45 -9.44 0.90
C THR A 59 -7.73 -8.67 0.63
N LEU A 60 -8.86 -9.38 0.64
CA LEU A 60 -10.20 -8.83 0.48
C LEU A 60 -10.98 -8.92 1.80
N ASP A 61 -11.88 -7.97 2.03
CA ASP A 61 -12.88 -8.07 3.09
C ASP A 61 -14.04 -9.02 2.68
N SER A 62 -14.98 -9.24 3.58
CA SER A 62 -16.15 -10.09 3.33
C SER A 62 -17.11 -9.57 2.25
N ALA A 63 -16.98 -8.31 1.86
CA ALA A 63 -17.74 -7.68 0.78
C ALA A 63 -16.98 -7.72 -0.56
N GLY A 64 -15.73 -8.23 -0.57
CA GLY A 64 -14.88 -8.31 -1.75
C GLY A 64 -14.09 -7.03 -2.04
N ASN A 65 -14.04 -6.07 -1.11
CA ASN A 65 -13.21 -4.88 -1.28
C ASN A 65 -11.75 -5.19 -0.93
N ALA A 66 -10.81 -4.53 -1.60
CA ALA A 66 -9.39 -4.62 -1.27
C ALA A 66 -9.13 -4.00 0.11
N VAL A 67 -8.42 -4.75 0.96
CA VAL A 67 -7.96 -4.30 2.28
C VAL A 67 -6.47 -4.02 2.27
N SER A 68 -5.68 -4.91 1.69
CA SER A 68 -4.23 -4.75 1.60
C SER A 68 -3.64 -5.46 0.40
N LEU A 69 -2.49 -4.94 -0.07
CA LEU A 69 -1.63 -5.57 -1.07
C LEU A 69 -0.21 -5.65 -0.51
N ARG A 70 0.39 -6.81 -0.56
CA ARG A 70 1.75 -7.04 -0.07
C ARG A 70 2.57 -7.83 -1.07
N GLY A 71 3.76 -7.31 -1.43
CA GLY A 71 4.76 -8.02 -2.19
C GLY A 71 5.75 -8.73 -1.27
N ALA A 72 6.05 -10.00 -1.55
CA ALA A 72 7.04 -10.79 -0.82
C ALA A 72 8.06 -11.40 -1.79
N GLY A 73 9.34 -11.23 -1.50
CA GLY A 73 10.46 -11.69 -2.31
C GLY A 73 11.46 -10.57 -2.61
N GLU A 74 12.37 -10.84 -3.53
CA GLU A 74 13.31 -9.83 -4.03
C GLU A 74 12.83 -9.36 -5.40
N ALA A 75 12.69 -8.04 -5.56
CA ALA A 75 12.32 -7.44 -6.84
C ALA A 75 13.38 -7.76 -7.91
N ALA A 76 12.92 -8.25 -9.05
CA ALA A 76 13.81 -8.49 -10.20
C ALA A 76 14.04 -7.18 -10.95
N GLY A 77 15.31 -6.82 -11.17
CA GLY A 77 15.71 -5.70 -12.00
C GLY A 77 16.19 -4.46 -11.23
N SER A 78 16.45 -3.40 -11.97
CA SER A 78 16.88 -2.12 -11.40
C SER A 78 15.69 -1.40 -10.77
N LEU A 79 15.87 -0.90 -9.57
CA LEU A 79 14.90 -0.06 -8.87
C LEU A 79 15.18 1.42 -9.14
N GLN A 80 14.20 2.26 -8.93
CA GLN A 80 14.29 3.69 -9.17
C GLN A 80 15.01 4.42 -8.06
N THR A 81 15.73 5.48 -8.44
CA THR A 81 16.21 6.51 -7.52
C THR A 81 15.02 7.25 -6.89
N ARG A 82 15.30 8.02 -5.84
CA ARG A 82 14.25 8.81 -5.16
C ARG A 82 13.40 9.65 -6.11
N ALA A 83 14.03 10.46 -6.96
CA ALA A 83 13.30 11.37 -7.85
C ALA A 83 12.42 10.62 -8.88
N GLU A 84 12.89 9.50 -9.40
CA GLU A 84 12.13 8.66 -10.32
C GLU A 84 10.97 7.97 -9.59
N ALA A 85 11.20 7.46 -8.38
CA ALA A 85 10.17 6.82 -7.56
C ALA A 85 9.07 7.80 -7.14
N GLU A 86 9.44 9.02 -6.71
CA GLU A 86 8.49 10.12 -6.42
C GLU A 86 7.63 10.44 -7.65
N ALA A 87 8.25 10.56 -8.84
CA ALA A 87 7.53 10.80 -10.09
C ALA A 87 6.60 9.63 -10.46
N ALA A 88 7.02 8.38 -10.26
CA ALA A 88 6.20 7.20 -10.50
C ALA A 88 4.98 7.13 -9.57
N LEU A 89 5.14 7.50 -8.30
CA LEU A 89 4.04 7.59 -7.34
C LEU A 89 3.05 8.69 -7.73
N LEU A 90 3.54 9.91 -8.01
CA LEU A 90 2.69 11.05 -8.38
C LEU A 90 2.00 10.86 -9.74
N ALA A 91 2.57 10.05 -10.64
CA ALA A 91 1.90 9.67 -11.89
C ALA A 91 0.71 8.72 -11.65
N ARG A 92 0.70 7.96 -10.54
CA ARG A 92 -0.43 7.11 -10.14
C ARG A 92 -1.51 7.88 -9.40
N ASP A 93 -1.09 8.77 -8.51
CA ASP A 93 -1.98 9.63 -7.72
C ASP A 93 -1.28 10.97 -7.46
N GLU A 94 -1.69 12.01 -8.19
CA GLU A 94 -1.11 13.35 -8.07
C GLU A 94 -1.32 14.01 -6.69
N ALA A 95 -2.33 13.52 -5.95
CA ALA A 95 -2.64 13.98 -4.61
C ALA A 95 -1.84 13.26 -3.51
N ALA A 96 -1.01 12.27 -3.87
CA ALA A 96 -0.27 11.49 -2.89
C ALA A 96 0.67 12.36 -2.03
N LEU A 97 0.61 12.16 -0.73
CA LEU A 97 1.47 12.79 0.26
C LEU A 97 2.65 11.86 0.56
N ILE A 98 3.87 12.29 0.25
CA ILE A 98 5.09 11.54 0.58
C ILE A 98 5.54 11.96 1.98
N LEU A 99 5.48 11.02 2.91
CA LEU A 99 5.72 11.28 4.34
C LEU A 99 7.18 11.06 4.72
N ARG A 100 7.80 10.04 4.15
CA ARG A 100 9.18 9.64 4.42
C ARG A 100 9.78 8.92 3.22
N VAL A 101 11.08 9.09 3.02
CA VAL A 101 11.86 8.35 2.03
C VAL A 101 13.03 7.69 2.71
N GLU A 102 13.22 6.40 2.46
CA GLU A 102 14.41 5.65 2.84
C GLU A 102 15.23 5.39 1.58
N GLU A 103 16.41 5.96 1.51
CA GLU A 103 17.33 5.75 0.38
C GLU A 103 18.26 4.58 0.68
N GLY A 104 18.14 3.51 -0.12
CA GLY A 104 19.06 2.40 -0.15
C GLY A 104 20.15 2.57 -1.21
N GLU A 105 21.10 1.65 -1.29
CA GLU A 105 22.19 1.70 -2.28
C GLU A 105 21.70 1.62 -3.73
N SER A 106 20.55 1.00 -3.98
CA SER A 106 19.99 0.75 -5.32
C SER A 106 18.51 1.08 -5.46
N ALA A 107 17.85 1.51 -4.41
CA ALA A 107 16.40 1.76 -4.39
C ALA A 107 16.02 2.87 -3.42
N ALA A 108 14.94 3.58 -3.74
CA ALA A 108 14.27 4.45 -2.80
C ALA A 108 12.92 3.82 -2.38
N ARG A 109 12.71 3.67 -1.08
CA ARG A 109 11.45 3.27 -0.50
C ARG A 109 10.65 4.50 -0.10
N LEU A 110 9.49 4.69 -0.69
CA LEU A 110 8.59 5.78 -0.38
C LEU A 110 7.54 5.32 0.63
N TYR A 111 7.35 6.07 1.70
CA TYR A 111 6.22 5.95 2.62
C TYR A 111 5.25 7.07 2.33
N PHE A 112 3.99 6.73 2.06
CA PHE A 112 3.04 7.69 1.52
C PHE A 112 1.59 7.41 1.93
N VAL A 113 0.75 8.42 1.73
CA VAL A 113 -0.71 8.32 1.73
C VAL A 113 -1.21 8.92 0.42
N ALA A 114 -1.91 8.11 -0.37
CA ALA A 114 -2.58 8.47 -1.61
C ALA A 114 -4.11 8.49 -1.39
N THR A 115 -4.90 8.80 -2.40
CA THR A 115 -6.36 8.87 -2.29
C THR A 115 -6.97 7.57 -1.81
N THR A 116 -6.52 6.43 -2.35
CA THR A 116 -7.11 5.11 -2.07
C THR A 116 -6.12 4.08 -1.55
N ALA A 117 -4.84 4.43 -1.41
CA ALA A 117 -3.80 3.54 -0.90
C ALA A 117 -2.87 4.28 0.06
N ALA A 118 -2.37 3.57 1.06
CA ALA A 118 -1.36 4.10 1.99
C ALA A 118 -0.41 2.99 2.43
N GLY A 119 0.86 3.33 2.65
CA GLY A 119 1.88 2.37 3.07
C GLY A 119 3.26 2.72 2.53
N TRP A 120 3.99 1.70 2.08
CA TRP A 120 5.28 1.93 1.44
C TRP A 120 5.38 1.19 0.10
N ALA A 121 6.18 1.75 -0.80
CA ALA A 121 6.44 1.20 -2.13
C ALA A 121 7.88 1.45 -2.60
N GLU A 122 8.38 0.51 -3.41
CA GLU A 122 9.56 0.64 -4.25
C GLU A 122 9.13 0.43 -5.71
N PHE A 123 9.69 1.19 -6.63
CA PHE A 123 9.31 1.14 -8.05
C PHE A 123 10.45 0.60 -8.90
N ALA A 124 10.14 -0.24 -9.88
CA ALA A 124 11.05 -0.68 -10.91
C ALA A 124 11.38 0.48 -11.87
N ALA A 125 12.47 0.36 -12.64
CA ALA A 125 12.84 1.36 -13.65
C ALA A 125 11.74 1.63 -14.69
N THR A 126 10.79 0.72 -14.85
CA THR A 126 9.58 0.89 -15.69
C THR A 126 8.51 1.78 -15.04
N GLY A 127 8.66 2.15 -13.77
CA GLY A 127 7.65 2.86 -12.98
C GLY A 127 6.59 1.94 -12.38
N GLU A 128 6.69 0.62 -12.55
CA GLU A 128 5.78 -0.35 -11.94
C GLU A 128 6.14 -0.62 -10.49
N LEU A 129 5.14 -1.04 -9.70
CA LEU A 129 5.37 -1.46 -8.32
C LEU A 129 6.29 -2.69 -8.29
N ALA A 130 7.47 -2.55 -7.70
CA ALA A 130 8.47 -3.60 -7.58
C ALA A 130 8.42 -4.29 -6.22
N ALA A 131 8.16 -3.54 -5.14
CA ALA A 131 7.93 -4.05 -3.80
C ALA A 131 7.00 -3.11 -3.06
N GLY A 132 6.27 -3.60 -2.05
CA GLY A 132 5.40 -2.73 -1.27
C GLY A 132 4.51 -3.47 -0.29
N GLU A 133 3.98 -2.69 0.63
CA GLU A 133 2.90 -3.08 1.53
C GLU A 133 1.92 -1.91 1.62
N LEU A 134 0.72 -2.11 1.07
CA LEU A 134 -0.30 -1.08 0.94
C LEU A 134 -1.57 -1.50 1.67
N ALA A 135 -2.15 -0.57 2.43
CA ALA A 135 -3.53 -0.62 2.88
C ALA A 135 -4.41 0.09 1.86
N PHE A 136 -5.66 -0.35 1.70
CA PHE A 136 -6.65 0.29 0.84
C PHE A 136 -7.77 0.90 1.65
N GLY A 137 -8.25 2.06 1.21
CA GLY A 137 -9.31 2.82 1.85
C GLY A 137 -9.44 4.21 1.24
N GLN A 138 -10.34 5.02 1.74
CA GLN A 138 -10.43 6.44 1.37
C GLN A 138 -9.58 7.24 2.34
N PHE A 139 -8.37 7.61 1.94
CA PHE A 139 -7.40 8.28 2.82
C PHE A 139 -7.27 9.78 2.55
N LEU A 140 -7.52 10.22 1.31
CA LEU A 140 -7.60 11.64 0.96
C LEU A 140 -8.97 11.96 0.37
N ALA A 141 -9.50 13.12 0.71
CA ALA A 141 -10.73 13.69 0.14
C ALA A 141 -10.60 15.20 0.05
N ASN A 142 -10.93 15.81 -1.10
CA ASN A 142 -10.87 17.25 -1.32
C ASN A 142 -9.51 17.89 -0.97
N GLY A 143 -8.40 17.19 -1.19
CA GLY A 143 -7.05 17.66 -0.89
C GLY A 143 -6.68 17.63 0.61
N GLN A 144 -7.42 16.87 1.41
CA GLN A 144 -7.20 16.72 2.85
C GLN A 144 -7.16 15.24 3.23
N LEU A 145 -6.45 14.92 4.29
CA LEU A 145 -6.55 13.63 4.95
C LEU A 145 -7.97 13.41 5.47
N THR A 146 -8.49 12.23 5.28
CA THR A 146 -9.64 11.74 6.05
C THR A 146 -9.14 11.27 7.43
N PHE A 147 -10.05 10.96 8.35
CA PHE A 147 -9.71 10.32 9.62
C PHE A 147 -8.87 9.03 9.41
N ALA A 148 -9.28 8.20 8.44
CA ALA A 148 -8.53 7.00 8.08
C ALA A 148 -7.14 7.34 7.51
N GLY A 149 -7.02 8.42 6.73
CA GLY A 149 -5.75 8.93 6.21
C GLY A 149 -4.81 9.40 7.32
N ALA A 150 -5.30 10.21 8.24
CA ALA A 150 -4.54 10.67 9.40
C ALA A 150 -4.05 9.50 10.27
N SER A 151 -4.91 8.50 10.51
CA SER A 151 -4.54 7.27 11.20
C SER A 151 -3.42 6.50 10.46
N GLN A 152 -3.43 6.46 9.13
CA GLN A 152 -2.35 5.83 8.35
C GLN A 152 -1.05 6.62 8.41
N VAL A 153 -1.12 7.96 8.37
CA VAL A 153 0.06 8.81 8.58
C VAL A 153 0.74 8.48 9.92
N LEU A 154 -0.04 8.43 11.00
CA LEU A 154 0.48 8.10 12.32
C LEU A 154 1.11 6.71 12.36
N ARG A 155 0.46 5.70 11.79
CA ARG A 155 1.01 4.33 11.69
C ARG A 155 2.34 4.29 10.91
N ILE A 156 2.47 5.10 9.87
CA ILE A 156 3.70 5.19 9.07
C ILE A 156 4.81 5.91 9.85
N LEU A 157 4.50 7.01 10.52
CA LEU A 157 5.48 7.84 11.22
C LEU A 157 5.83 7.31 12.62
N ARG A 158 4.88 6.60 13.26
CA ARG A 158 4.97 6.05 14.62
C ARG A 158 4.39 4.63 14.65
N PRO A 159 5.06 3.63 14.02
CA PRO A 159 4.48 2.29 13.81
C PRO A 159 4.14 1.55 15.11
N ASP A 160 4.85 1.87 16.21
CA ASP A 160 4.66 1.23 17.50
C ASP A 160 3.67 1.98 18.41
N ALA A 161 3.18 3.14 17.98
CA ALA A 161 2.20 3.90 18.73
C ALA A 161 0.78 3.34 18.54
N GLN A 162 0.02 3.34 19.64
CA GLN A 162 -1.41 2.99 19.66
C GLN A 162 -2.22 4.28 19.79
N LEU A 163 -2.99 4.59 18.76
CA LEU A 163 -3.89 5.74 18.75
C LEU A 163 -5.05 5.49 19.73
N ASP A 164 -5.28 6.41 20.65
CA ASP A 164 -6.40 6.34 21.62
C ASP A 164 -7.60 7.16 21.12
N GLY A 165 -7.36 8.39 20.67
CA GLY A 165 -8.37 9.26 20.12
C GLY A 165 -7.78 10.27 19.13
N MET A 166 -8.67 10.83 18.28
CA MET A 166 -8.26 11.86 17.33
C MET A 166 -9.49 12.65 16.87
N ASP A 167 -9.40 13.95 16.87
CA ASP A 167 -10.42 14.87 16.35
C ASP A 167 -9.81 15.81 15.30
N LEU A 168 -10.67 16.34 14.41
CA LEU A 168 -10.27 17.38 13.44
C LEU A 168 -10.62 18.74 14.03
N ASP A 169 -9.64 19.62 14.13
CA ASP A 169 -9.82 20.99 14.65
C ASP A 169 -9.25 22.05 13.69
N ASP A 170 -9.59 23.30 13.94
CA ASP A 170 -9.09 24.49 13.23
C ASP A 170 -8.20 25.30 14.19
N ASP A 171 -6.89 25.14 14.05
CA ASP A 171 -5.89 25.88 14.79
C ASP A 171 -5.44 27.11 13.99
N ASP A 172 -6.02 28.29 14.30
CA ASP A 172 -5.73 29.58 13.66
C ASP A 172 -5.85 29.57 12.11
N GLY A 173 -6.81 28.80 11.57
CA GLY A 173 -7.07 28.65 10.13
C GLY A 173 -6.27 27.54 9.45
N MET A 174 -5.56 26.73 10.21
CA MET A 174 -4.92 25.50 9.78
C MET A 174 -5.73 24.30 10.30
N LEU A 175 -6.24 23.47 9.38
CA LEU A 175 -6.92 22.25 9.77
C LEU A 175 -5.89 21.22 10.26
N VAL A 176 -6.08 20.74 11.47
CA VAL A 176 -5.21 19.78 12.13
C VAL A 176 -6.01 18.61 12.68
N TYR A 177 -5.40 17.44 12.72
CA TYR A 177 -5.85 16.34 13.55
C TYR A 177 -5.07 16.36 14.86
N GLU A 178 -5.79 16.44 15.97
CA GLU A 178 -5.24 16.42 17.33
C GLU A 178 -5.71 15.17 18.06
N GLY A 179 -4.91 14.66 18.99
CA GLY A 179 -5.32 13.51 19.78
C GLY A 179 -4.21 12.90 20.59
N ASP A 180 -4.53 11.73 21.15
CA ASP A 180 -3.67 11.01 22.06
C ASP A 180 -3.23 9.68 21.49
N ALA A 181 -2.00 9.29 21.81
CA ALA A 181 -1.43 8.01 21.43
C ALA A 181 -0.53 7.46 22.55
N TYR A 182 -0.49 6.14 22.69
CA TYR A 182 0.40 5.45 23.61
C TYR A 182 1.60 4.85 22.87
N LEU A 183 2.81 5.15 23.35
CA LEU A 183 4.05 4.54 22.88
C LEU A 183 4.86 4.05 24.10
N ASP A 184 5.20 2.76 24.13
CA ASP A 184 5.92 2.13 25.26
C ASP A 184 5.24 2.35 26.63
N GLY A 185 3.91 2.41 26.66
CA GLY A 185 3.11 2.64 27.86
C GLY A 185 3.15 4.09 28.38
N GLN A 186 3.64 5.02 27.60
CA GLN A 186 3.61 6.45 27.84
C GLN A 186 2.59 7.12 26.94
N GLU A 187 1.87 8.08 27.45
CA GLU A 187 0.91 8.90 26.72
C GLU A 187 1.63 10.05 26.01
N TYR A 188 1.20 10.34 24.80
CA TYR A 188 1.69 11.40 23.95
C TYR A 188 0.52 12.14 23.33
N GLU A 189 0.54 13.46 23.42
CA GLU A 189 -0.31 14.32 22.61
C GLU A 189 0.34 14.53 21.24
N PHE A 190 -0.48 14.59 20.19
CA PHE A 190 0.01 14.86 18.84
C PHE A 190 -0.86 15.85 18.10
N GLN A 191 -0.23 16.56 17.15
CA GLN A 191 -0.92 17.41 16.19
C GLN A 191 -0.40 17.09 14.78
N LEU A 192 -1.30 16.89 13.82
CA LEU A 192 -1.01 16.51 12.45
C LEU A 192 -1.71 17.47 11.48
N ASP A 193 -0.96 18.11 10.58
CA ASP A 193 -1.52 18.93 9.50
C ASP A 193 -2.38 18.08 8.55
N ALA A 194 -3.66 18.41 8.44
CA ALA A 194 -4.63 17.66 7.66
C ALA A 194 -4.42 17.73 6.14
N HIS A 195 -3.67 18.71 5.64
CA HIS A 195 -3.40 18.85 4.20
C HIS A 195 -2.10 18.20 3.76
N THR A 196 -1.08 18.24 4.61
CA THR A 196 0.27 17.80 4.25
C THR A 196 0.67 16.47 4.88
N GLY A 197 -0.06 16.02 5.90
CA GLY A 197 0.32 14.85 6.70
C GLY A 197 1.57 15.08 7.55
N ARG A 198 1.98 16.34 7.74
CA ARG A 198 3.14 16.66 8.56
C ARG A 198 2.76 16.56 10.03
N LEU A 199 3.53 15.79 10.81
CA LEU A 199 3.45 15.77 12.26
C LEU A 199 4.03 17.08 12.79
N LEU A 200 3.18 17.91 13.38
CA LEU A 200 3.51 19.25 13.90
C LEU A 200 3.97 19.15 15.33
N GLU A 201 3.30 18.29 16.11
CA GLU A 201 3.56 18.08 17.52
C GLU A 201 3.56 16.58 17.85
N TRP A 202 4.43 16.18 18.76
CA TRP A 202 4.48 14.86 19.37
C TRP A 202 5.14 15.03 20.74
N GLU A 203 4.36 15.34 21.73
CA GLU A 203 4.83 15.64 23.09
C GLU A 203 4.35 14.58 24.08
N ARG A 204 5.15 14.34 25.08
CA ARG A 204 4.81 13.42 26.14
C ARG A 204 4.02 14.17 27.21
N ASP A 205 2.85 13.63 27.59
CA ASP A 205 2.07 14.10 28.72
C ASP A 205 2.72 13.82 30.08
#